data_beea4a9998a3e1fdf4ceb8054fe98d9c
#
_entry.id   beea4a9998a3e1fdf4ceb8054fe98d9c
#
_cell.length_a   1.000
_cell.length_b   1.000
_cell.length_c   1.000
_cell.angle_alpha   90.00
_cell.angle_beta   90.00
_cell.angle_gamma   90.00
#
_symmetry.space_group_name_H-M   'P 1'
#
loop_
_entity.id
_entity.type
_entity.pdbx_description
1 polymer ?
#
loop_
_entity_poly.entity_id
_entity_poly.type
_entity_poly.pdbx_seq_one_letter_code
_entity_poly.pdbx_strand_id
1 'polypeptide(L)'
;MENVFDELKWRGLVAQTTDEHSLREAFNSPLTSYCGFDPTAASLHVGHLLQIIMLRKLQKAGHHVLCLVGGATGMIGDPRPTAERTLKTKELTAEYVESIKTQISPFLDFSGSNPVTMVNNLDWFGDMTAIDFLRDLGKHFRVNQMLKKDSVSVRMTSEQGISFTEFSYQILQGYDYLYLHRKYGCSLQTGALDQWGNIAVGADLIRRLDGDIVHGLTTPLITTANGEKFGKSEGNAIWLDSTLCSPYKFYQFWLNSDDSVIGNYLRVFTEISREEIEDLEDSTIREPHKRRAQVALAKYMTQFVHGDSELQTALAVSAAVFGTADPRGLS
;
A
#
# COMPACT_ATOMS: atom_id res chain seq x y z
N MET A 1 -23.82 -2.52 -12.17
CA MET A 1 -22.65 -2.99 -11.40
C MET A 1 -22.73 -2.33 -10.03
N GLU A 2 -22.46 -3.06 -8.97
CA GLU A 2 -22.35 -2.50 -7.64
C GLU A 2 -21.24 -1.44 -7.62
N ASN A 3 -21.46 -0.33 -6.91
CA ASN A 3 -20.45 0.73 -6.84
C ASN A 3 -19.20 0.21 -6.09
N VAL A 4 -18.02 0.36 -6.66
CA VAL A 4 -16.78 -0.16 -6.06
C VAL A 4 -16.55 0.39 -4.66
N PHE A 5 -17.03 1.61 -4.36
CA PHE A 5 -16.91 2.19 -3.02
C PHE A 5 -17.63 1.36 -1.96
N ASP A 6 -18.83 0.83 -2.28
CA ASP A 6 -19.60 0.00 -1.35
C ASP A 6 -18.88 -1.33 -1.06
N GLU A 7 -18.26 -1.93 -2.08
CA GLU A 7 -17.42 -3.13 -1.93
C GLU A 7 -16.16 -2.83 -1.07
N LEU A 8 -15.47 -1.71 -1.34
CA LEU A 8 -14.31 -1.30 -0.55
C LEU A 8 -14.70 -1.06 0.92
N LYS A 9 -15.85 -0.45 1.17
CA LYS A 9 -16.35 -0.18 2.51
C LYS A 9 -16.72 -1.47 3.25
N TRP A 10 -17.44 -2.39 2.59
CA TRP A 10 -17.76 -3.70 3.17
C TRP A 10 -16.50 -4.49 3.53
N ARG A 11 -15.47 -4.44 2.69
CA ARG A 11 -14.20 -5.11 2.97
C ARG A 11 -13.38 -4.44 4.08
N GLY A 12 -13.78 -3.27 4.57
CA GLY A 12 -13.01 -2.54 5.57
C GLY A 12 -11.77 -1.84 5.00
N LEU A 13 -11.75 -1.57 3.68
CA LEU A 13 -10.66 -0.88 3.00
C LEU A 13 -10.77 0.64 3.03
N VAL A 14 -11.82 1.20 3.62
CA VAL A 14 -12.05 2.64 3.74
C VAL A 14 -11.89 3.06 5.20
N ALA A 15 -10.80 3.75 5.52
CA ALA A 15 -10.55 4.30 6.85
C ALA A 15 -10.94 5.79 6.91
N GLN A 16 -10.50 6.57 5.92
CA GLN A 16 -10.78 8.00 5.83
C GLN A 16 -10.87 8.46 4.38
N THR A 17 -11.76 9.42 4.11
CA THR A 17 -11.93 10.05 2.80
C THR A 17 -12.02 11.57 2.96
N THR A 18 -11.71 12.32 1.90
CA THR A 18 -11.91 13.78 1.86
C THR A 18 -13.39 14.14 1.98
N ASP A 19 -14.25 13.45 1.24
CA ASP A 19 -15.72 13.53 1.29
C ASP A 19 -16.28 12.20 0.80
N GLU A 20 -16.96 11.46 1.67
CA GLU A 20 -17.48 10.12 1.35
C GLU A 20 -18.55 10.14 0.26
N HIS A 21 -19.48 11.09 0.35
CA HIS A 21 -20.59 11.17 -0.60
C HIS A 21 -20.10 11.55 -2.00
N SER A 22 -19.28 12.58 -2.09
CA SER A 22 -18.68 13.03 -3.35
C SER A 22 -17.80 11.98 -3.99
N LEU A 23 -16.97 11.27 -3.21
CA LEU A 23 -16.15 10.17 -3.72
C LEU A 23 -16.99 9.00 -4.22
N ARG A 24 -18.05 8.62 -3.47
CA ARG A 24 -18.95 7.54 -3.90
C ARG A 24 -19.66 7.90 -5.22
N GLU A 25 -20.06 9.16 -5.40
CA GLU A 25 -20.62 9.64 -6.67
C GLU A 25 -19.58 9.62 -7.79
N ALA A 26 -18.34 10.03 -7.53
CA ALA A 26 -17.26 10.02 -8.51
C ALA A 26 -16.99 8.60 -9.05
N PHE A 27 -17.15 7.57 -8.24
CA PHE A 27 -16.98 6.17 -8.64
C PHE A 27 -18.10 5.64 -9.58
N ASN A 28 -19.15 6.39 -9.85
CA ASN A 28 -20.15 6.01 -10.87
C ASN A 28 -19.62 6.15 -12.31
N SER A 29 -18.46 6.79 -12.50
CA SER A 29 -17.80 6.93 -13.79
C SER A 29 -16.32 6.55 -13.67
N PRO A 30 -15.67 6.12 -14.77
CA PRO A 30 -14.23 5.88 -14.75
C PRO A 30 -13.48 7.13 -14.28
N LEU A 31 -12.66 6.97 -13.24
CA LEU A 31 -11.76 8.02 -12.75
C LEU A 31 -10.31 7.53 -12.80
N THR A 32 -9.37 8.44 -12.70
CA THR A 32 -7.94 8.11 -12.59
C THR A 32 -7.51 8.22 -11.14
N SER A 33 -6.95 7.13 -10.62
CA SER A 33 -6.43 7.02 -9.26
C SER A 33 -4.94 6.77 -9.24
N TYR A 34 -4.25 7.14 -8.13
CA TYR A 34 -2.87 6.75 -7.93
C TYR A 34 -2.56 6.33 -6.50
N CYS A 35 -1.52 5.53 -6.35
CA CYS A 35 -0.83 5.26 -5.09
C CYS A 35 0.68 5.33 -5.30
N GLY A 36 1.40 5.89 -4.33
CA GLY A 36 2.86 5.99 -4.33
C GLY A 36 3.52 4.88 -3.52
N PHE A 37 4.64 4.37 -4.03
CA PHE A 37 5.50 3.37 -3.41
C PHE A 37 6.93 3.88 -3.37
N ASP A 38 7.40 4.27 -2.18
CA ASP A 38 8.78 4.71 -2.01
C ASP A 38 9.75 3.53 -1.95
N PRO A 39 10.87 3.58 -2.69
CA PRO A 39 11.88 2.54 -2.72
C PRO A 39 12.73 2.56 -1.43
N THR A 40 12.13 2.17 -0.31
CA THR A 40 12.78 2.17 1.00
C THR A 40 13.62 0.92 1.27
N ALA A 41 13.43 -0.14 0.50
CA ALA A 41 14.15 -1.40 0.55
C ALA A 41 14.15 -2.07 -0.84
N ALA A 42 14.95 -3.12 -1.02
CA ALA A 42 15.00 -3.90 -2.26
C ALA A 42 13.71 -4.67 -2.55
N SER A 43 12.84 -4.86 -1.55
CA SER A 43 11.56 -5.56 -1.70
C SER A 43 10.43 -4.80 -1.01
N LEU A 44 9.22 -4.99 -1.54
CA LEU A 44 7.98 -4.71 -0.85
C LEU A 44 7.71 -5.80 0.19
N HIS A 45 6.90 -5.50 1.17
CA HIS A 45 6.46 -6.45 2.21
C HIS A 45 4.92 -6.48 2.29
N VAL A 46 4.36 -7.42 3.04
CA VAL A 46 2.89 -7.60 3.12
C VAL A 46 2.12 -6.33 3.52
N GLY A 47 2.75 -5.37 4.20
CA GLY A 47 2.12 -4.07 4.48
C GLY A 47 1.84 -3.23 3.23
N HIS A 48 2.57 -3.44 2.13
CA HIS A 48 2.33 -2.76 0.85
C HIS A 48 1.25 -3.48 0.02
N LEU A 49 1.00 -4.77 0.27
CA LEU A 49 0.01 -5.56 -0.47
C LEU A 49 -1.38 -4.93 -0.43
N LEU A 50 -1.75 -4.32 0.71
CA LEU A 50 -3.05 -3.67 0.85
C LEU A 50 -3.26 -2.56 -0.18
N GLN A 51 -2.21 -1.77 -0.45
CA GLN A 51 -2.27 -0.71 -1.46
C GLN A 51 -2.30 -1.29 -2.88
N ILE A 52 -1.55 -2.35 -3.14
CA ILE A 52 -1.58 -3.05 -4.43
C ILE A 52 -2.97 -3.66 -4.68
N ILE A 53 -3.57 -4.29 -3.67
CA ILE A 53 -4.93 -4.86 -3.73
C ILE A 53 -5.97 -3.75 -3.95
N MET A 54 -5.83 -2.59 -3.30
CA MET A 54 -6.66 -1.42 -3.55
C MET A 54 -6.60 -1.00 -5.02
N LEU A 55 -5.41 -0.80 -5.57
CA LEU A 55 -5.23 -0.43 -6.97
C LEU A 55 -5.80 -1.49 -7.93
N ARG A 56 -5.58 -2.79 -7.64
CA ARG A 56 -6.14 -3.90 -8.42
C ARG A 56 -7.69 -3.90 -8.42
N LYS A 57 -8.32 -3.63 -7.28
CA LYS A 57 -9.79 -3.54 -7.19
C LYS A 57 -10.31 -2.36 -8.01
N LEU A 58 -9.66 -1.21 -7.93
CA LEU A 58 -10.01 -0.04 -8.75
C LEU A 58 -9.85 -0.32 -10.24
N GLN A 59 -8.73 -0.94 -10.66
CA GLN A 59 -8.52 -1.34 -12.05
C GLN A 59 -9.61 -2.30 -12.55
N LYS A 60 -9.94 -3.35 -11.77
CA LYS A 60 -10.99 -4.31 -12.13
C LYS A 60 -12.38 -3.69 -12.21
N ALA A 61 -12.64 -2.65 -11.43
CA ALA A 61 -13.87 -1.86 -11.50
C ALA A 61 -13.93 -0.90 -12.69
N GLY A 62 -12.89 -0.84 -13.52
CA GLY A 62 -12.83 -0.01 -14.73
C GLY A 62 -12.26 1.39 -14.51
N HIS A 63 -11.67 1.67 -13.35
CA HIS A 63 -10.96 2.93 -13.09
C HIS A 63 -9.52 2.86 -13.60
N HIS A 64 -9.00 4.00 -14.09
CA HIS A 64 -7.61 4.09 -14.51
C HIS A 64 -6.68 4.16 -13.29
N VAL A 65 -5.58 3.44 -13.34
CA VAL A 65 -4.64 3.34 -12.23
C VAL A 65 -3.25 3.83 -12.65
N LEU A 66 -2.72 4.76 -11.88
CA LEU A 66 -1.32 5.16 -11.92
C LEU A 66 -0.60 4.55 -10.71
N CYS A 67 0.46 3.80 -10.96
CA CYS A 67 1.33 3.28 -9.92
C CYS A 67 2.60 4.14 -9.89
N LEU A 68 2.73 4.98 -8.86
CA LEU A 68 3.88 5.87 -8.72
C LEU A 68 4.98 5.18 -7.93
N VAL A 69 6.18 5.11 -8.50
CA VAL A 69 7.38 4.73 -7.77
C VAL A 69 8.19 5.98 -7.44
N GLY A 70 8.49 6.16 -6.16
CA GLY A 70 9.07 7.38 -5.62
C GLY A 70 10.59 7.49 -5.85
N GLY A 71 11.06 7.65 -7.09
CA GLY A 71 12.48 7.84 -7.37
C GLY A 71 13.07 9.09 -6.73
N ALA A 72 12.31 10.19 -6.67
CA ALA A 72 12.73 11.41 -5.97
C ALA A 72 12.42 11.32 -4.47
N THR A 73 11.18 10.98 -4.10
CA THR A 73 10.75 10.89 -2.69
C THR A 73 11.49 9.82 -1.91
N GLY A 74 11.88 8.71 -2.54
CA GLY A 74 12.69 7.66 -1.93
C GLY A 74 14.12 8.09 -1.55
N MET A 75 14.66 9.14 -2.17
CA MET A 75 15.93 9.75 -1.77
C MET A 75 15.80 10.64 -0.53
N ILE A 76 14.60 11.14 -0.25
CA ILE A 76 14.30 12.05 0.87
C ILE A 76 13.75 11.25 2.06
N GLY A 77 12.67 10.50 1.85
CA GLY A 77 11.96 9.69 2.84
C GLY A 77 10.95 10.44 3.69
N ASP A 78 9.73 9.90 3.77
CA ASP A 78 8.66 10.45 4.61
C ASP A 78 9.06 10.41 6.10
N PRO A 79 8.89 11.51 6.87
CA PRO A 79 9.28 11.57 8.26
C PRO A 79 8.68 10.46 9.12
N ARG A 80 9.53 9.81 9.93
CA ARG A 80 9.11 8.84 10.94
C ARG A 80 9.02 9.51 12.31
N PRO A 81 8.07 9.12 13.17
CA PRO A 81 8.00 9.66 14.53
C PRO A 81 9.25 9.36 15.37
N THR A 82 9.96 8.28 15.09
CA THR A 82 10.98 7.71 15.98
C THR A 82 12.42 8.07 15.63
N ALA A 83 12.73 8.33 14.36
CA ALA A 83 14.12 8.58 13.94
C ALA A 83 14.19 9.22 12.55
N GLU A 84 15.28 9.91 12.28
CA GLU A 84 15.59 10.44 10.96
C GLU A 84 15.86 9.31 9.95
N ARG A 85 15.53 9.56 8.68
CA ARG A 85 15.78 8.63 7.60
C ARG A 85 17.26 8.63 7.22
N THR A 86 17.81 7.44 7.06
CA THR A 86 19.11 7.31 6.40
C THR A 86 18.94 7.54 4.91
N LEU A 87 19.60 8.56 4.38
CA LEU A 87 19.56 8.87 2.95
C LEU A 87 20.28 7.78 2.15
N LYS A 88 19.69 7.42 1.01
CA LYS A 88 20.25 6.47 0.06
C LYS A 88 20.97 7.21 -1.07
N THR A 89 21.91 6.52 -1.72
CA THR A 89 22.50 7.05 -2.96
C THR A 89 21.49 7.01 -4.10
N LYS A 90 21.74 7.81 -5.14
CA LYS A 90 20.88 7.83 -6.34
C LYS A 90 20.87 6.47 -7.04
N GLU A 91 22.02 5.81 -7.10
CA GLU A 91 22.21 4.51 -7.74
C GLU A 91 21.41 3.43 -7.01
N LEU A 92 21.51 3.36 -5.68
CA LEU A 92 20.76 2.40 -4.87
C LEU A 92 19.26 2.65 -4.94
N THR A 93 18.85 3.91 -4.98
CA THR A 93 17.43 4.26 -5.14
C THR A 93 16.90 3.82 -6.50
N ALA A 94 17.68 4.02 -7.57
CA ALA A 94 17.31 3.58 -8.93
C ALA A 94 17.19 2.05 -9.01
N GLU A 95 18.10 1.30 -8.40
CA GLU A 95 18.03 -0.16 -8.31
C GLU A 95 16.73 -0.61 -7.60
N TYR A 96 16.39 0.01 -6.47
CA TYR A 96 15.17 -0.32 -5.73
C TYR A 96 13.89 0.08 -6.51
N VAL A 97 13.92 1.17 -7.29
CA VAL A 97 12.82 1.55 -8.17
C VAL A 97 12.53 0.43 -9.16
N GLU A 98 13.53 -0.12 -9.83
CA GLU A 98 13.35 -1.19 -10.80
C GLU A 98 12.89 -2.51 -10.13
N SER A 99 13.42 -2.80 -8.95
CA SER A 99 12.98 -3.95 -8.16
C SER A 99 11.49 -3.85 -7.79
N ILE A 100 11.03 -2.68 -7.31
CA ILE A 100 9.62 -2.46 -6.96
C ILE A 100 8.71 -2.55 -8.17
N LYS A 101 9.09 -1.96 -9.31
CA LYS A 101 8.34 -2.10 -10.57
C LYS A 101 8.15 -3.56 -10.95
N THR A 102 9.22 -4.34 -10.89
CA THR A 102 9.19 -5.79 -11.19
C THR A 102 8.26 -6.53 -10.24
N GLN A 103 8.31 -6.22 -8.93
CA GLN A 103 7.48 -6.88 -7.93
C GLN A 103 6.00 -6.51 -8.00
N ILE A 104 5.65 -5.31 -8.44
CA ILE A 104 4.25 -4.88 -8.59
C ILE A 104 3.62 -5.48 -9.86
N SER A 105 4.41 -5.67 -10.92
CA SER A 105 3.93 -6.08 -12.23
C SER A 105 3.03 -7.33 -12.26
N PRO A 106 3.24 -8.39 -11.46
CA PRO A 106 2.37 -9.56 -11.46
C PRO A 106 0.97 -9.32 -10.87
N PHE A 107 0.78 -8.26 -10.08
CA PHE A 107 -0.47 -8.02 -9.36
C PHE A 107 -1.47 -7.15 -10.13
N LEU A 108 -1.01 -6.42 -11.14
CA LEU A 108 -1.79 -5.45 -11.90
C LEU A 108 -1.69 -5.78 -13.40
N ASP A 109 -2.70 -5.39 -14.17
CA ASP A 109 -2.69 -5.59 -15.62
C ASP A 109 -2.09 -4.36 -16.34
N PHE A 110 -0.97 -4.57 -17.02
CA PHE A 110 -0.25 -3.55 -17.80
C PHE A 110 -0.50 -3.64 -19.30
N SER A 111 -1.29 -4.61 -19.78
CA SER A 111 -1.42 -4.92 -21.22
C SER A 111 -2.85 -5.00 -21.74
N GLY A 112 -3.85 -5.07 -20.86
CA GLY A 112 -5.27 -5.22 -21.21
C GLY A 112 -5.91 -3.95 -21.75
N SER A 113 -7.23 -3.92 -21.77
CA SER A 113 -8.02 -2.77 -22.28
C SER A 113 -7.99 -1.55 -21.34
N ASN A 114 -7.62 -1.74 -20.07
CA ASN A 114 -7.46 -0.69 -19.06
C ASN A 114 -6.11 -0.87 -18.36
N PRO A 115 -4.97 -0.62 -19.08
CA PRO A 115 -3.66 -0.91 -18.54
C PRO A 115 -3.27 0.08 -17.44
N VAL A 116 -2.56 -0.42 -16.42
CA VAL A 116 -1.93 0.44 -15.41
C VAL A 116 -0.79 1.23 -16.05
N THR A 117 -0.67 2.48 -15.65
CA THR A 117 0.48 3.31 -16.03
C THR A 117 1.46 3.40 -14.86
N MET A 118 2.69 2.91 -15.05
CA MET A 118 3.77 3.10 -14.10
C MET A 118 4.40 4.47 -14.32
N VAL A 119 4.58 5.24 -13.25
CA VAL A 119 5.21 6.56 -13.29
C VAL A 119 6.29 6.68 -12.21
N ASN A 120 7.29 7.52 -12.46
CA ASN A 120 8.37 7.79 -11.52
C ASN A 120 8.45 9.30 -11.25
N ASN A 121 8.36 9.72 -9.99
CA ASN A 121 8.39 11.14 -9.68
C ASN A 121 9.77 11.80 -9.90
N LEU A 122 10.81 11.04 -10.12
CA LEU A 122 12.09 11.59 -10.58
C LEU A 122 11.97 12.25 -11.96
N ASP A 123 11.00 11.83 -12.80
CA ASP A 123 10.79 12.38 -14.14
C ASP A 123 10.38 13.87 -14.12
N TRP A 124 9.76 14.34 -13.04
CA TRP A 124 9.36 15.75 -12.91
C TRP A 124 10.11 16.53 -11.84
N PHE A 125 10.85 15.84 -10.96
CA PHE A 125 11.71 16.51 -10.02
C PHE A 125 13.18 16.59 -10.46
N GLY A 126 13.60 15.70 -11.38
CA GLY A 126 14.99 15.55 -11.75
C GLY A 126 15.63 16.82 -12.33
N ASP A 127 14.86 17.56 -13.11
CA ASP A 127 15.30 18.81 -13.76
C ASP A 127 14.88 20.08 -12.99
N MET A 128 14.14 19.93 -11.90
CA MET A 128 13.66 21.06 -11.09
C MET A 128 14.81 21.65 -10.27
N THR A 129 15.10 22.92 -10.48
CA THR A 129 16.11 23.58 -9.66
C THR A 129 15.62 23.88 -8.24
N ALA A 130 16.55 24.05 -7.29
CA ALA A 130 16.20 24.42 -5.92
C ALA A 130 15.41 25.75 -5.85
N ILE A 131 15.72 26.67 -6.76
CA ILE A 131 15.00 27.97 -6.83
C ILE A 131 13.57 27.77 -7.36
N ASP A 132 13.37 26.95 -8.38
CA ASP A 132 12.04 26.65 -8.90
C ASP A 132 11.19 25.92 -7.85
N PHE A 133 11.76 24.94 -7.15
CA PHE A 133 11.11 24.26 -6.03
C PHE A 133 10.64 25.24 -4.95
N LEU A 134 11.49 26.14 -4.50
CA LEU A 134 11.13 27.11 -3.45
C LEU A 134 10.15 28.17 -3.94
N ARG A 135 10.38 28.73 -5.14
CA ARG A 135 9.57 29.81 -5.72
C ARG A 135 8.20 29.35 -6.18
N ASP A 136 8.16 28.23 -6.90
CA ASP A 136 6.95 27.81 -7.61
C ASP A 136 6.11 26.83 -6.80
N LEU A 137 6.74 26.00 -5.96
CA LEU A 137 6.04 25.08 -5.07
C LEU A 137 6.01 25.57 -3.63
N GLY A 138 7.14 25.90 -3.06
CA GLY A 138 7.27 26.23 -1.63
C GLY A 138 6.34 27.37 -1.18
N LYS A 139 6.10 28.39 -2.04
CA LYS A 139 5.18 29.49 -1.74
C LYS A 139 3.74 29.05 -1.44
N HIS A 140 3.33 27.88 -1.92
CA HIS A 140 1.97 27.36 -1.72
C HIS A 140 1.80 26.57 -0.42
N PHE A 141 2.89 26.30 0.29
CA PHE A 141 2.88 25.53 1.54
C PHE A 141 3.12 26.44 2.74
N ARG A 142 2.21 26.38 3.71
CA ARG A 142 2.31 27.19 4.93
C ARG A 142 2.99 26.37 6.02
N VAL A 143 4.14 26.81 6.51
CA VAL A 143 4.93 26.12 7.53
C VAL A 143 4.09 25.77 8.77
N ASN A 144 3.23 26.69 9.24
CA ASN A 144 2.36 26.44 10.39
C ASN A 144 1.29 25.34 10.14
N GLN A 145 0.96 25.02 8.88
CA GLN A 145 0.10 23.90 8.54
C GLN A 145 0.93 22.61 8.45
N MET A 146 2.11 22.67 7.85
CA MET A 146 3.01 21.52 7.74
C MET A 146 3.45 20.98 9.12
N LEU A 147 3.63 21.86 10.10
CA LEU A 147 3.97 21.52 11.48
C LEU A 147 2.88 20.74 12.22
N LYS A 148 1.63 20.73 11.72
CA LYS A 148 0.50 20.01 12.33
C LYS A 148 0.46 18.53 11.99
N LYS A 149 1.24 18.07 11.00
CA LYS A 149 1.33 16.64 10.66
C LYS A 149 1.88 15.88 11.87
N ASP A 150 1.22 14.79 12.29
CA ASP A 150 1.56 14.06 13.52
C ASP A 150 3.04 13.63 13.57
N SER A 151 3.56 13.05 12.48
CA SER A 151 4.97 12.64 12.41
C SER A 151 5.94 13.82 12.53
N VAL A 152 5.57 14.98 12.04
CA VAL A 152 6.35 16.22 12.14
C VAL A 152 6.27 16.81 13.55
N SER A 153 5.06 16.90 14.13
CA SER A 153 4.84 17.50 15.45
C SER A 153 5.57 16.69 16.55
N VAL A 154 5.55 15.37 16.48
CA VAL A 154 6.29 14.49 17.40
C VAL A 154 7.80 14.73 17.29
N ARG A 155 8.33 14.85 16.06
CA ARG A 155 9.76 15.10 15.83
C ARG A 155 10.19 16.49 16.28
N MET A 156 9.35 17.51 16.13
CA MET A 156 9.65 18.87 16.59
C MET A 156 9.84 18.98 18.09
N THR A 157 9.23 18.07 18.86
CA THR A 157 9.37 18.01 20.32
C THR A 157 10.46 17.04 20.79
N SER A 158 11.09 16.29 19.89
CA SER A 158 12.20 15.38 20.20
C SER A 158 13.53 16.11 20.28
N GLU A 159 14.49 15.55 21.01
CA GLU A 159 15.85 16.10 21.11
C GLU A 159 16.57 16.23 19.76
N GLN A 160 16.30 15.30 18.83
CA GLN A 160 16.93 15.27 17.52
C GLN A 160 16.31 16.26 16.52
N GLY A 161 15.06 16.69 16.79
CA GLY A 161 14.31 17.54 15.85
C GLY A 161 13.99 16.84 14.52
N ILE A 162 13.76 17.63 13.49
CA ILE A 162 13.49 17.16 12.11
C ILE A 162 14.36 17.95 11.13
N SER A 163 15.01 17.28 10.19
CA SER A 163 15.77 17.96 9.13
C SER A 163 14.85 18.66 8.14
N PHE A 164 15.32 19.73 7.50
CA PHE A 164 14.57 20.39 6.43
C PHE A 164 14.27 19.42 5.29
N THR A 165 15.16 18.47 5.03
CA THR A 165 15.00 17.41 4.02
C THR A 165 13.74 16.59 4.30
N GLU A 166 13.61 15.98 5.48
CA GLU A 166 12.40 15.22 5.84
C GLU A 166 11.15 16.11 5.92
N PHE A 167 11.29 17.33 6.46
CA PHE A 167 10.19 18.30 6.57
C PHE A 167 9.61 18.66 5.19
N SER A 168 10.46 18.77 4.17
CA SER A 168 10.04 19.12 2.80
C SER A 168 9.29 17.99 2.07
N TYR A 169 9.29 16.76 2.58
CA TYR A 169 8.64 15.61 1.94
C TYR A 169 7.16 15.87 1.59
N GLN A 170 6.42 16.57 2.47
CA GLN A 170 5.01 16.91 2.20
C GLN A 170 4.82 17.73 0.92
N ILE A 171 5.81 18.57 0.59
CA ILE A 171 5.78 19.39 -0.64
C ILE A 171 5.90 18.51 -1.86
N LEU A 172 6.82 17.53 -1.80
CA LEU A 172 7.05 16.59 -2.92
C LEU A 172 5.80 15.77 -3.21
N GLN A 173 5.23 15.09 -2.21
CA GLN A 173 4.02 14.27 -2.40
C GLN A 173 2.79 15.12 -2.77
N GLY A 174 2.66 16.33 -2.21
CA GLY A 174 1.60 17.24 -2.61
C GLY A 174 1.71 17.66 -4.08
N TYR A 175 2.93 17.88 -4.57
CA TYR A 175 3.17 18.19 -5.97
C TYR A 175 3.00 16.98 -6.89
N ASP A 176 3.36 15.76 -6.45
CA ASP A 176 3.05 14.53 -7.18
C ASP A 176 1.58 14.48 -7.56
N TYR A 177 0.69 14.74 -6.60
CA TYR A 177 -0.75 14.73 -6.87
C TYR A 177 -1.15 15.80 -7.89
N LEU A 178 -0.67 17.04 -7.72
CA LEU A 178 -0.94 18.14 -8.65
C LEU A 178 -0.42 17.82 -10.06
N TYR A 179 0.80 17.29 -10.18
CA TYR A 179 1.38 16.91 -11.47
C TYR A 179 0.57 15.82 -12.16
N LEU A 180 0.21 14.76 -11.41
CA LEU A 180 -0.59 13.66 -11.94
C LEU A 180 -2.01 14.10 -12.30
N HIS A 181 -2.60 15.01 -11.52
CA HIS A 181 -3.87 15.64 -11.83
C HIS A 181 -3.81 16.37 -13.18
N ARG A 182 -2.85 17.27 -13.37
CA ARG A 182 -2.71 18.06 -14.59
C ARG A 182 -2.35 17.24 -15.82
N LYS A 183 -1.51 16.21 -15.65
CA LYS A 183 -0.99 15.42 -16.79
C LYS A 183 -1.88 14.25 -17.17
N TYR A 184 -2.52 13.60 -16.19
CA TYR A 184 -3.27 12.36 -16.40
C TYR A 184 -4.74 12.45 -15.96
N GLY A 185 -5.23 13.62 -15.54
CA GLY A 185 -6.58 13.77 -15.00
C GLY A 185 -6.79 13.00 -13.70
N CYS A 186 -5.73 12.75 -12.93
CA CYS A 186 -5.83 12.01 -11.68
C CYS A 186 -6.70 12.76 -10.67
N SER A 187 -7.77 12.12 -10.20
CA SER A 187 -8.75 12.72 -9.28
C SER A 187 -8.89 11.97 -7.95
N LEU A 188 -8.13 10.87 -7.77
CA LEU A 188 -8.10 10.11 -6.52
C LEU A 188 -6.68 9.74 -6.14
N GLN A 189 -6.26 10.12 -4.93
CA GLN A 189 -5.06 9.56 -4.30
C GLN A 189 -5.45 8.54 -3.24
N THR A 190 -4.83 7.34 -3.29
CA THR A 190 -4.98 6.32 -2.24
C THR A 190 -3.68 6.15 -1.46
N GLY A 191 -3.79 5.66 -0.23
CA GLY A 191 -2.66 5.39 0.64
C GLY A 191 -3.09 4.72 1.94
N ALA A 192 -2.16 4.39 2.83
CA ALA A 192 -2.49 3.97 4.18
C ALA A 192 -2.85 5.19 5.06
N LEU A 193 -3.50 4.95 6.19
CA LEU A 193 -4.02 6.03 7.07
C LEU A 193 -2.93 7.01 7.54
N ASP A 194 -1.69 6.54 7.72
CA ASP A 194 -0.55 7.40 8.07
C ASP A 194 -0.16 8.39 6.95
N GLN A 195 -0.65 8.16 5.71
CA GLN A 195 -0.45 9.07 4.57
C GLN A 195 -1.52 10.16 4.46
N TRP A 196 -2.54 10.15 5.33
CA TRP A 196 -3.65 11.11 5.23
C TRP A 196 -3.21 12.57 5.16
N GLY A 197 -2.25 12.97 5.99
CA GLY A 197 -1.73 14.34 6.01
C GLY A 197 -1.12 14.78 4.67
N ASN A 198 -0.38 13.89 4.00
CA ASN A 198 0.21 14.16 2.69
C ASN A 198 -0.87 14.22 1.60
N ILE A 199 -1.84 13.30 1.63
CA ILE A 199 -2.97 13.24 0.69
C ILE A 199 -3.81 14.53 0.77
N ALA A 200 -4.18 14.95 1.99
CA ALA A 200 -4.97 16.14 2.21
C ALA A 200 -4.26 17.41 1.73
N VAL A 201 -2.95 17.49 1.90
CA VAL A 201 -2.13 18.60 1.39
C VAL A 201 -2.16 18.67 -0.13
N GLY A 202 -2.04 17.54 -0.83
CA GLY A 202 -2.13 17.48 -2.28
C GLY A 202 -3.50 17.90 -2.81
N ALA A 203 -4.58 17.40 -2.20
CA ALA A 203 -5.94 17.77 -2.56
C ALA A 203 -6.22 19.28 -2.33
N ASP A 204 -5.75 19.84 -1.21
CA ASP A 204 -5.88 21.29 -0.95
C ASP A 204 -5.04 22.13 -1.93
N LEU A 205 -3.88 21.64 -2.35
CA LEU A 205 -3.04 22.30 -3.35
C LEU A 205 -3.76 22.42 -4.69
N ILE A 206 -4.34 21.33 -5.19
CA ILE A 206 -5.12 21.30 -6.44
C ILE A 206 -6.32 22.25 -6.34
N ARG A 207 -7.10 22.16 -5.29
CA ARG A 207 -8.25 23.04 -5.07
C ARG A 207 -7.86 24.54 -5.09
N ARG A 208 -6.72 24.91 -4.52
CA ARG A 208 -6.26 26.32 -4.48
C ARG A 208 -5.67 26.81 -5.80
N LEU A 209 -5.03 25.95 -6.57
CA LEU A 209 -4.35 26.36 -7.81
C LEU A 209 -5.22 26.21 -9.04
N ASP A 210 -5.96 25.13 -9.15
CA ASP A 210 -6.72 24.77 -10.35
C ASP A 210 -8.25 24.95 -10.14
N GLY A 211 -8.69 25.05 -8.88
CA GLY A 211 -10.12 25.17 -8.53
C GLY A 211 -10.87 23.83 -8.55
N ASP A 212 -10.17 22.73 -8.85
CA ASP A 212 -10.76 21.43 -9.01
C ASP A 212 -10.94 20.69 -7.68
N ILE A 213 -11.97 19.85 -7.61
CA ILE A 213 -12.23 18.96 -6.47
C ILE A 213 -11.65 17.60 -6.82
N VAL A 214 -10.73 17.15 -5.99
CA VAL A 214 -10.13 15.81 -6.05
C VAL A 214 -10.28 15.08 -4.72
N HIS A 215 -10.10 13.78 -4.74
CA HIS A 215 -10.39 12.90 -3.62
C HIS A 215 -9.16 12.27 -3.01
N GLY A 216 -9.22 12.02 -1.71
CA GLY A 216 -8.30 11.17 -0.98
C GLY A 216 -9.07 10.02 -0.34
N LEU A 217 -8.48 8.82 -0.37
CA LEU A 217 -8.98 7.65 0.31
C LEU A 217 -7.82 6.93 1.00
N THR A 218 -7.97 6.64 2.28
CA THR A 218 -6.98 5.84 3.01
C THR A 218 -7.54 4.51 3.45
N THR A 219 -6.68 3.49 3.40
CA THR A 219 -6.93 2.19 4.01
C THR A 219 -6.52 2.21 5.48
N PRO A 220 -7.14 1.38 6.33
CA PRO A 220 -6.71 1.26 7.72
C PRO A 220 -5.27 0.74 7.82
N LEU A 221 -4.62 1.07 8.93
CA LEU A 221 -3.38 0.40 9.33
C LEU A 221 -3.74 -0.96 9.90
N ILE A 222 -3.27 -2.01 9.24
CA ILE A 222 -3.51 -3.37 9.71
C ILE A 222 -2.60 -3.68 10.90
N THR A 223 -3.16 -4.26 11.94
CA THR A 223 -2.46 -4.70 13.14
C THR A 223 -2.68 -6.20 13.38
N THR A 224 -1.79 -6.80 14.15
CA THR A 224 -1.98 -8.13 14.72
C THR A 224 -3.04 -8.08 15.81
N ALA A 225 -3.47 -9.25 16.32
CA ALA A 225 -4.39 -9.35 17.45
C ALA A 225 -3.91 -8.60 18.72
N ASN A 226 -2.59 -8.49 18.89
CA ASN A 226 -1.97 -7.76 20.02
C ASN A 226 -1.78 -6.26 19.75
N GLY A 227 -2.31 -5.74 18.63
CA GLY A 227 -2.18 -4.34 18.25
C GLY A 227 -0.81 -3.95 17.69
N GLU A 228 0.08 -4.91 17.46
CA GLU A 228 1.38 -4.66 16.84
C GLU A 228 1.25 -4.39 15.34
N LYS A 229 2.25 -3.72 14.78
CA LYS A 229 2.30 -3.43 13.35
C LYS A 229 2.34 -4.73 12.54
N PHE A 230 1.34 -4.91 11.65
CA PHE A 230 1.23 -6.04 10.76
C PHE A 230 2.43 -6.19 9.81
N GLY A 231 2.74 -7.44 9.44
CA GLY A 231 3.79 -7.74 8.46
C GLY A 231 5.19 -7.86 9.06
N LYS A 232 5.29 -8.03 10.36
CA LYS A 232 6.54 -8.41 11.04
C LYS A 232 6.35 -9.76 11.74
N SER A 233 7.37 -10.61 11.61
CA SER A 233 7.49 -11.87 12.35
C SER A 233 8.88 -11.94 12.93
N GLU A 234 9.02 -12.19 14.22
CA GLU A 234 10.30 -12.27 14.93
C GLU A 234 11.20 -11.04 14.70
N GLY A 235 10.59 -9.84 14.60
CA GLY A 235 11.29 -8.60 14.34
C GLY A 235 11.64 -8.32 12.86
N ASN A 236 11.40 -9.28 11.95
CA ASN A 236 11.68 -9.15 10.52
C ASN A 236 10.41 -8.87 9.71
N ALA A 237 10.54 -8.10 8.64
CA ALA A 237 9.45 -7.89 7.69
C ALA A 237 9.15 -9.18 6.91
N ILE A 238 7.87 -9.40 6.61
CA ILE A 238 7.43 -10.47 5.70
C ILE A 238 7.49 -9.90 4.28
N TRP A 239 8.58 -10.20 3.60
CA TRP A 239 8.89 -9.71 2.26
C TRP A 239 8.07 -10.44 1.19
N LEU A 240 7.79 -9.77 0.08
CA LEU A 240 7.17 -10.38 -1.09
C LEU A 240 8.18 -11.14 -1.96
N ASP A 241 9.46 -10.79 -1.86
CA ASP A 241 10.54 -11.46 -2.54
C ASP A 241 10.83 -12.81 -1.88
N SER A 242 10.76 -13.89 -2.65
CA SER A 242 10.97 -15.26 -2.18
C SER A 242 12.41 -15.52 -1.69
N THR A 243 13.37 -14.71 -2.12
CA THR A 243 14.77 -14.82 -1.66
C THR A 243 14.95 -14.26 -0.25
N LEU A 244 14.10 -13.30 0.17
CA LEU A 244 14.12 -12.67 1.49
C LEU A 244 13.14 -13.33 2.47
N CYS A 245 12.05 -13.90 1.97
CA CYS A 245 11.06 -14.64 2.75
C CYS A 245 10.55 -15.83 1.92
N SER A 246 10.96 -17.04 2.26
CA SER A 246 10.56 -18.23 1.51
C SER A 246 9.03 -18.37 1.44
N PRO A 247 8.47 -18.94 0.35
CA PRO A 247 7.03 -19.19 0.22
C PRO A 247 6.45 -19.99 1.38
N TYR A 248 7.22 -20.93 1.94
CA TYR A 248 6.82 -21.67 3.13
C TYR A 248 6.67 -20.77 4.37
N LYS A 249 7.66 -19.88 4.64
CA LYS A 249 7.60 -18.92 5.74
C LYS A 249 6.44 -17.93 5.53
N PHE A 250 6.22 -17.50 4.31
CA PHE A 250 5.11 -16.64 3.92
C PHE A 250 3.75 -17.33 4.16
N TYR A 251 3.62 -18.60 3.76
CA TYR A 251 2.43 -19.43 4.03
C TYR A 251 2.16 -19.59 5.53
N GLN A 252 3.20 -19.91 6.32
CA GLN A 252 3.09 -20.07 7.77
C GLN A 252 2.68 -18.75 8.48
N PHE A 253 3.17 -17.63 7.99
CA PHE A 253 2.77 -16.31 8.54
C PHE A 253 1.25 -16.12 8.48
N TRP A 254 0.62 -16.40 7.34
CA TRP A 254 -0.83 -16.28 7.18
C TRP A 254 -1.58 -17.39 7.92
N LEU A 255 -1.07 -18.60 7.88
CA LEU A 255 -1.68 -19.73 8.57
C LEU A 255 -1.76 -19.51 10.08
N ASN A 256 -0.80 -18.82 10.67
CA ASN A 256 -0.73 -18.54 12.10
C ASN A 256 -1.51 -17.29 12.53
N SER A 257 -2.36 -16.74 11.67
CA SER A 257 -3.24 -15.64 12.04
C SER A 257 -4.19 -16.02 13.18
N ASP A 258 -4.42 -15.08 14.10
CA ASP A 258 -5.33 -15.25 15.23
C ASP A 258 -6.80 -15.25 14.78
N ASP A 259 -7.65 -16.00 15.47
CA ASP A 259 -9.08 -16.11 15.17
C ASP A 259 -9.80 -14.76 15.25
N SER A 260 -9.35 -13.85 16.10
CA SER A 260 -9.94 -12.52 16.29
C SER A 260 -9.73 -11.56 15.11
N VAL A 261 -8.73 -11.81 14.26
CA VAL A 261 -8.39 -10.92 13.11
C VAL A 261 -8.59 -11.57 11.77
N ILE A 262 -8.81 -12.89 11.71
CA ILE A 262 -8.82 -13.66 10.45
C ILE A 262 -9.91 -13.19 9.49
N GLY A 263 -11.13 -12.89 9.97
CA GLY A 263 -12.22 -12.37 9.16
C GLY A 263 -11.85 -11.05 8.49
N ASN A 264 -11.24 -10.13 9.26
CA ASN A 264 -10.75 -8.87 8.70
C ASN A 264 -9.68 -9.11 7.64
N TYR A 265 -8.72 -10.03 7.87
CA TYR A 265 -7.68 -10.32 6.87
C TYR A 265 -8.24 -10.93 5.60
N LEU A 266 -9.23 -11.83 5.68
CA LEU A 266 -9.92 -12.36 4.51
C LEU A 266 -10.57 -11.24 3.68
N ARG A 267 -11.25 -10.30 4.34
CA ARG A 267 -11.91 -9.18 3.65
C ARG A 267 -10.92 -8.25 2.96
N VAL A 268 -9.86 -7.84 3.65
CA VAL A 268 -8.96 -6.80 3.13
C VAL A 268 -7.91 -7.33 2.16
N PHE A 269 -7.44 -8.60 2.31
CA PHE A 269 -6.33 -9.14 1.53
C PHE A 269 -6.76 -10.07 0.39
N THR A 270 -8.03 -10.47 0.32
CA THR A 270 -8.46 -11.43 -0.70
C THR A 270 -9.52 -10.88 -1.65
N GLU A 271 -9.73 -11.59 -2.75
CA GLU A 271 -10.85 -11.39 -3.66
C GLU A 271 -11.90 -12.51 -3.52
N ILE A 272 -11.85 -13.28 -2.44
CA ILE A 272 -12.86 -14.30 -2.10
C ILE A 272 -14.22 -13.63 -1.97
N SER A 273 -15.29 -14.32 -2.39
CA SER A 273 -16.65 -13.79 -2.35
C SER A 273 -17.13 -13.50 -0.93
N ARG A 274 -18.14 -12.63 -0.82
CA ARG A 274 -18.72 -12.28 0.48
C ARG A 274 -19.27 -13.52 1.18
N GLU A 275 -20.01 -14.34 0.44
CA GLU A 275 -20.66 -15.56 0.95
C GLU A 275 -19.61 -16.55 1.49
N GLU A 276 -18.50 -16.72 0.78
CA GLU A 276 -17.43 -17.61 1.21
C GLU A 276 -16.69 -17.06 2.44
N ILE A 277 -16.49 -15.75 2.52
CA ILE A 277 -15.89 -15.12 3.71
C ILE A 277 -16.79 -15.30 4.92
N GLU A 278 -18.10 -15.07 4.78
CA GLU A 278 -19.08 -15.25 5.86
C GLU A 278 -19.16 -16.73 6.33
N ASP A 279 -19.09 -17.71 5.41
CA ASP A 279 -19.00 -19.15 5.78
C ASP A 279 -17.70 -19.46 6.58
N LEU A 280 -16.58 -18.88 6.15
CA LEU A 280 -15.30 -19.04 6.84
C LEU A 280 -15.30 -18.38 8.23
N GLU A 281 -15.91 -17.21 8.38
CA GLU A 281 -16.09 -16.55 9.68
C GLU A 281 -16.99 -17.37 10.62
N ASP A 282 -18.11 -17.87 10.12
CA ASP A 282 -19.00 -18.77 10.85
C ASP A 282 -18.28 -20.06 11.27
N SER A 283 -17.48 -20.65 10.40
CA SER A 283 -16.65 -21.83 10.71
C SER A 283 -15.62 -21.53 11.81
N THR A 284 -15.04 -20.33 11.83
CA THR A 284 -14.10 -19.93 12.89
C THR A 284 -14.77 -19.88 14.25
N ILE A 285 -16.06 -19.49 14.31
CA ILE A 285 -16.83 -19.46 15.56
C ILE A 285 -17.25 -20.88 15.99
N ARG A 286 -17.76 -21.69 15.06
CA ARG A 286 -18.35 -23.02 15.38
C ARG A 286 -17.29 -24.11 15.58
N GLU A 287 -16.23 -24.08 14.80
CA GLU A 287 -15.21 -25.13 14.73
C GLU A 287 -13.78 -24.56 14.63
N PRO A 288 -13.33 -23.72 15.58
CA PRO A 288 -12.05 -23.00 15.52
C PRO A 288 -10.85 -23.95 15.33
N HIS A 289 -10.92 -25.15 15.89
CA HIS A 289 -9.88 -26.17 15.77
C HIS A 289 -9.61 -26.63 14.33
N LYS A 290 -10.56 -26.45 13.41
CA LYS A 290 -10.37 -26.80 11.98
C LYS A 290 -9.55 -25.75 11.22
N ARG A 291 -9.44 -24.53 11.72
CA ARG A 291 -8.68 -23.42 11.13
C ARG A 291 -8.95 -23.19 9.63
N ARG A 292 -10.21 -23.40 9.19
CA ARG A 292 -10.58 -23.30 7.76
C ARG A 292 -10.27 -21.92 7.18
N ALA A 293 -10.55 -20.85 7.92
CA ALA A 293 -10.32 -19.47 7.52
C ALA A 293 -8.82 -19.18 7.34
N GLN A 294 -7.98 -19.62 8.30
CA GLN A 294 -6.52 -19.46 8.20
C GLN A 294 -5.93 -20.21 7.02
N VAL A 295 -6.40 -21.46 6.79
CA VAL A 295 -5.96 -22.27 5.66
C VAL A 295 -6.35 -21.62 4.34
N ALA A 296 -7.59 -21.12 4.21
CA ALA A 296 -8.07 -20.43 3.02
C ALA A 296 -7.24 -19.16 2.75
N LEU A 297 -7.01 -18.33 3.78
CA LEU A 297 -6.19 -17.12 3.67
C LEU A 297 -4.76 -17.44 3.26
N ALA A 298 -4.11 -18.40 3.94
CA ALA A 298 -2.72 -18.77 3.67
C ALA A 298 -2.52 -19.31 2.24
N LYS A 299 -3.44 -20.16 1.77
CA LYS A 299 -3.44 -20.66 0.40
C LYS A 299 -3.61 -19.53 -0.60
N TYR A 300 -4.65 -18.70 -0.41
CA TYR A 300 -4.93 -17.58 -1.31
C TYR A 300 -3.73 -16.63 -1.42
N MET A 301 -3.19 -16.19 -0.29
CA MET A 301 -2.09 -15.21 -0.27
C MET A 301 -0.79 -15.78 -0.83
N THR A 302 -0.49 -17.05 -0.56
CA THR A 302 0.73 -17.69 -1.11
C THR A 302 0.62 -17.88 -2.61
N GLN A 303 -0.54 -18.32 -3.11
CA GLN A 303 -0.82 -18.41 -4.54
C GLN A 303 -0.77 -17.04 -5.22
N PHE A 304 -1.38 -16.02 -4.61
CA PHE A 304 -1.45 -14.67 -5.15
C PHE A 304 -0.06 -14.02 -5.31
N VAL A 305 0.85 -14.27 -4.34
CA VAL A 305 2.17 -13.62 -4.33
C VAL A 305 3.23 -14.48 -5.03
N HIS A 306 3.23 -15.78 -4.82
CA HIS A 306 4.30 -16.68 -5.27
C HIS A 306 3.88 -17.66 -6.37
N GLY A 307 2.59 -17.75 -6.68
CA GLY A 307 2.05 -18.63 -7.71
C GLY A 307 1.77 -20.07 -7.21
N ASP A 308 1.15 -20.86 -8.09
CA ASP A 308 0.68 -22.21 -7.76
C ASP A 308 1.80 -23.18 -7.40
N SER A 309 2.91 -23.17 -8.13
CA SER A 309 4.04 -24.09 -7.91
C SER A 309 4.61 -23.93 -6.49
N GLU A 310 4.81 -22.67 -6.07
CA GLU A 310 5.35 -22.37 -4.75
C GLU A 310 4.34 -22.64 -3.63
N LEU A 311 3.04 -22.47 -3.90
CA LEU A 311 1.99 -22.89 -2.97
C LEU A 311 2.04 -24.40 -2.74
N GLN A 312 2.13 -25.21 -3.81
CA GLN A 312 2.20 -26.67 -3.67
C GLN A 312 3.45 -27.12 -2.89
N THR A 313 4.58 -26.48 -3.16
CA THR A 313 5.82 -26.70 -2.39
C THR A 313 5.64 -26.36 -0.91
N ALA A 314 5.06 -25.21 -0.60
CA ALA A 314 4.79 -24.78 0.79
C ALA A 314 3.85 -25.75 1.52
N LEU A 315 2.80 -26.24 0.84
CA LEU A 315 1.86 -27.22 1.38
C LEU A 315 2.54 -28.56 1.66
N ALA A 316 3.37 -29.05 0.73
CA ALA A 316 4.10 -30.32 0.88
C ALA A 316 5.09 -30.24 2.06
N VAL A 317 5.84 -29.14 2.18
CA VAL A 317 6.76 -28.91 3.31
C VAL A 317 5.97 -28.84 4.63
N SER A 318 4.85 -28.12 4.66
CA SER A 318 4.01 -28.02 5.85
C SER A 318 3.48 -29.41 6.29
N ALA A 319 3.01 -30.21 5.34
CA ALA A 319 2.54 -31.57 5.61
C ALA A 319 3.66 -32.49 6.14
N ALA A 320 4.86 -32.36 5.61
CA ALA A 320 6.02 -33.13 6.07
C ALA A 320 6.47 -32.76 7.49
N VAL A 321 6.47 -31.47 7.79
CA VAL A 321 6.89 -30.95 9.12
C VAL A 321 5.90 -31.31 10.21
N PHE A 322 4.60 -31.23 9.92
CA PHE A 322 3.53 -31.44 10.92
C PHE A 322 2.89 -32.83 10.88
N GLY A 323 3.44 -33.78 10.11
CA GLY A 323 3.13 -35.21 10.25
C GLY A 323 1.88 -35.69 9.53
N THR A 324 1.38 -34.99 8.52
CA THR A 324 0.24 -35.44 7.70
C THR A 324 0.65 -36.08 6.37
N ALA A 325 1.94 -36.11 6.03
CA ALA A 325 2.48 -36.74 4.83
C ALA A 325 3.80 -37.47 5.11
N ASP A 326 4.09 -38.52 4.33
CA ASP A 326 5.40 -39.18 4.36
C ASP A 326 6.46 -38.24 3.72
N PRO A 327 7.52 -37.82 4.46
CA PRO A 327 8.55 -36.95 3.92
C PRO A 327 9.28 -37.50 2.68
N ARG A 328 9.19 -38.79 2.46
CA ARG A 328 9.84 -39.51 1.34
C ARG A 328 9.10 -39.37 0.01
N GLY A 329 7.88 -38.82 0.03
CA GLY A 329 7.10 -38.53 -1.17
C GLY A 329 7.40 -37.13 -1.79
N LEU A 330 8.32 -36.37 -1.21
CA LEU A 330 8.76 -35.06 -1.69
C LEU A 330 10.06 -35.24 -2.51
N SER A 331 9.94 -35.72 -3.74
CA SER A 331 11.05 -35.82 -4.70
C SER A 331 10.84 -34.86 -5.86
#